data_2325ec0e5f8f492dc454ff26ce17c15e
#
_entry.id   2325ec0e5f8f492dc454ff26ce17c15e
#
_cell.length_a   1.000
_cell.length_b   1.000
_cell.length_c   1.000
_cell.angle_alpha   90.00
_cell.angle_beta   90.00
_cell.angle_gamma   90.00
#
_symmetry.space_group_name_H-M   'P 1'
#
loop_
_entity.id
_entity.type
_entity.pdbx_description
1 polymer ?
#
loop_
_entity_poly.entity_id
_entity_poly.type
_entity_poly.pdbx_seq_one_letter_code
_entity_poly.pdbx_strand_id
1 'polypeptide(L)'
;MKILVSVRSVEEALLAARGGVDFIDLKEPSGGALGGLPVATIRSIVEALREHGNGVAGKLKTSATIGDVPMTDADRIAACVDAVGACGVDYVKVGIERVSQALAVLDMLARTAWPVVPVFIADRGLDAVHVAHACSLGFPGLMADTADKRAGSLFDAVGAPELKRFVATVRGSGKMVGVAGALRLENCALLSELAPDFAGFRTAVCDGDRTTALDPRRLQALVALMRGGAAMRGGAVVEAG
;
A
#
# COMPACT_ATOMS: atom_id res chain seq x y z
N MET A 1 -10.79 7.23 5.11
CA MET A 1 -9.65 6.65 4.39
C MET A 1 -8.58 6.26 5.40
N LYS A 2 -8.02 5.06 5.31
CA LYS A 2 -6.96 4.56 6.18
C LYS A 2 -5.59 5.04 5.71
N ILE A 3 -4.65 5.16 6.64
CA ILE A 3 -3.28 5.63 6.39
C ILE A 3 -2.34 4.43 6.43
N LEU A 4 -1.61 4.20 5.34
CA LEU A 4 -0.53 3.23 5.26
C LEU A 4 0.81 3.98 5.21
N VAL A 5 1.78 3.57 6.04
CA VAL A 5 3.14 4.13 6.02
C VAL A 5 4.14 3.02 5.75
N SER A 6 5.00 3.23 4.74
CA SER A 6 6.10 2.31 4.44
C SER A 6 7.27 2.56 5.38
N VAL A 7 7.82 1.47 5.94
CA VAL A 7 8.93 1.46 6.92
C VAL A 7 9.98 0.43 6.53
N ARG A 8 11.23 0.62 6.99
CA ARG A 8 12.35 -0.28 6.70
C ARG A 8 13.08 -0.84 7.92
N SER A 9 12.72 -0.39 9.12
CA SER A 9 13.36 -0.84 10.36
C SER A 9 12.35 -0.98 11.49
N VAL A 10 12.77 -1.62 12.58
CA VAL A 10 11.97 -1.77 13.81
C VAL A 10 11.65 -0.40 14.40
N GLU A 11 12.62 0.51 14.43
CA GLU A 11 12.45 1.86 14.99
C GLU A 11 11.38 2.64 14.21
N GLU A 12 11.43 2.61 12.88
CA GLU A 12 10.43 3.25 12.03
C GLU A 12 9.05 2.62 12.21
N ALA A 13 8.98 1.29 12.32
CA ALA A 13 7.72 0.57 12.52
C ALA A 13 7.05 0.95 13.84
N LEU A 14 7.82 0.98 14.94
CA LEU A 14 7.32 1.41 16.25
C LEU A 14 6.94 2.89 16.27
N LEU A 15 7.68 3.74 15.55
CA LEU A 15 7.33 5.15 15.38
C LEU A 15 6.00 5.30 14.66
N ALA A 16 5.81 4.61 13.53
CA ALA A 16 4.58 4.62 12.75
C ALA A 16 3.38 4.10 13.56
N ALA A 17 3.56 3.01 14.33
CA ALA A 17 2.55 2.45 15.20
C ALA A 17 2.08 3.46 16.26
N ARG A 18 3.02 4.10 16.96
CA ARG A 18 2.71 5.17 17.95
C ARG A 18 2.10 6.40 17.31
N GLY A 19 2.42 6.69 16.05
CA GLY A 19 1.86 7.79 15.27
C GLY A 19 0.40 7.59 14.88
N GLY A 20 -0.18 6.39 15.11
CA GLY A 20 -1.60 6.12 14.89
C GLY A 20 -1.96 5.88 13.44
N VAL A 21 -1.06 5.30 12.63
CA VAL A 21 -1.36 4.80 11.28
C VAL A 21 -2.21 3.52 11.34
N ASP A 22 -2.89 3.19 10.26
CA ASP A 22 -3.77 2.01 10.20
C ASP A 22 -3.05 0.78 9.62
N PHE A 23 -2.06 1.01 8.72
CA PHE A 23 -1.24 -0.02 8.09
C PHE A 23 0.24 0.33 8.17
N ILE A 24 1.07 -0.66 8.44
CA ILE A 24 2.53 -0.57 8.32
C ILE A 24 2.97 -1.47 7.17
N ASP A 25 3.67 -0.89 6.20
CA ASP A 25 4.14 -1.56 4.99
C ASP A 25 5.67 -1.72 5.03
N LEU A 26 6.13 -2.95 5.11
CA LEU A 26 7.54 -3.30 5.22
C LEU A 26 8.16 -3.30 3.82
N LYS A 27 9.03 -2.31 3.55
CA LYS A 27 9.55 -2.02 2.22
C LYS A 27 10.92 -1.35 2.28
N GLU A 28 11.83 -1.73 1.34
CA GLU A 28 13.13 -1.07 1.14
C GLU A 28 13.00 0.06 0.11
N PRO A 29 13.08 1.34 0.51
CA PRO A 29 12.87 2.45 -0.41
C PRO A 29 13.95 2.58 -1.49
N SER A 30 15.16 2.08 -1.27
CA SER A 30 16.26 2.10 -2.24
C SER A 30 16.24 0.91 -3.22
N GLY A 31 15.42 -0.11 -2.93
CA GLY A 31 15.36 -1.36 -3.68
C GLY A 31 14.40 -1.37 -4.86
N GLY A 32 14.09 -0.23 -5.48
CA GLY A 32 13.21 -0.18 -6.66
C GLY A 32 11.75 0.20 -6.35
N ALA A 33 10.84 -0.21 -7.24
CA ALA A 33 9.41 0.12 -7.17
C ALA A 33 8.76 -0.44 -5.92
N LEU A 34 8.98 -1.73 -5.67
CA LEU A 34 8.46 -2.50 -4.54
C LEU A 34 9.59 -3.21 -3.79
N GLY A 35 10.71 -2.50 -3.55
CA GLY A 35 11.89 -3.08 -2.92
C GLY A 35 11.56 -3.90 -1.68
N GLY A 36 11.98 -5.18 -1.67
CA GLY A 36 11.76 -6.09 -0.54
C GLY A 36 12.82 -5.93 0.54
N LEU A 37 12.42 -6.07 1.79
CA LEU A 37 13.34 -6.21 2.91
C LEU A 37 13.82 -7.66 3.03
N PRO A 38 15.01 -7.89 3.60
CA PRO A 38 15.43 -9.24 4.00
C PRO A 38 14.39 -9.90 4.91
N VAL A 39 14.13 -11.20 4.72
CA VAL A 39 13.14 -11.97 5.50
C VAL A 39 13.40 -11.86 7.01
N ALA A 40 14.66 -11.86 7.43
CA ALA A 40 15.03 -11.67 8.84
C ALA A 40 14.57 -10.31 9.39
N THR A 41 14.74 -9.25 8.61
CA THR A 41 14.28 -7.90 8.98
C THR A 41 12.76 -7.83 9.06
N ILE A 42 12.04 -8.42 8.09
CA ILE A 42 10.57 -8.51 8.14
C ILE A 42 10.11 -9.18 9.42
N ARG A 43 10.71 -10.33 9.76
CA ARG A 43 10.38 -11.08 10.98
C ARG A 43 10.61 -10.26 12.24
N SER A 44 11.79 -9.62 12.38
CA SER A 44 12.11 -8.77 13.54
C SER A 44 11.13 -7.62 13.70
N ILE A 45 10.70 -6.99 12.59
CA ILE A 45 9.70 -5.90 12.64
C ILE A 45 8.34 -6.44 13.10
N VAL A 46 7.88 -7.57 12.56
CA VAL A 46 6.59 -8.17 12.94
C VAL A 46 6.59 -8.59 14.40
N GLU A 47 7.66 -9.19 14.90
CA GLU A 47 7.83 -9.56 16.31
C GLU A 47 7.79 -8.34 17.22
N ALA A 48 8.57 -7.30 16.92
CA ALA A 48 8.59 -6.06 17.70
C ALA A 48 7.21 -5.36 17.74
N LEU A 49 6.47 -5.34 16.63
CA LEU A 49 5.12 -4.78 16.59
C LEU A 49 4.13 -5.60 17.43
N ARG A 50 4.27 -6.92 17.50
CA ARG A 50 3.44 -7.79 18.35
C ARG A 50 3.73 -7.59 19.83
N GLU A 51 4.99 -7.48 20.21
CA GLU A 51 5.41 -7.27 21.60
C GLU A 51 4.99 -5.91 22.16
N HIS A 52 5.17 -4.85 21.37
CA HIS A 52 4.89 -3.47 21.79
C HIS A 52 3.48 -3.02 21.47
N GLY A 53 2.72 -3.81 20.70
CA GLY A 53 1.39 -3.48 20.21
C GLY A 53 0.24 -3.83 21.17
N ASN A 54 0.48 -4.37 22.37
CA ASN A 54 -0.54 -4.86 23.30
C ASN A 54 -1.59 -3.81 23.76
N GLY A 55 -1.42 -2.52 23.41
CA GLY A 55 -2.45 -1.48 23.60
C GLY A 55 -3.09 -0.95 22.30
N VAL A 56 -2.48 -1.23 21.12
CA VAL A 56 -2.93 -0.72 19.81
C VAL A 56 -3.25 -1.90 18.85
N ALA A 57 -2.88 -3.10 19.21
CA ALA A 57 -2.78 -4.29 18.37
C ALA A 57 -4.10 -4.78 17.72
N GLY A 58 -5.26 -4.35 18.16
CA GLY A 58 -6.53 -4.81 17.57
C GLY A 58 -6.89 -4.18 16.21
N LYS A 59 -6.18 -3.12 15.77
CA LYS A 59 -6.52 -2.36 14.55
C LYS A 59 -5.38 -2.22 13.55
N LEU A 60 -4.11 -2.34 13.98
CA LEU A 60 -2.95 -2.16 13.14
C LEU A 60 -2.70 -3.40 12.28
N LYS A 61 -2.60 -3.23 10.97
CA LYS A 61 -2.30 -4.29 10.00
C LYS A 61 -0.92 -4.10 9.39
N THR A 62 -0.25 -5.21 9.10
CA THR A 62 1.08 -5.22 8.48
C THR A 62 1.01 -5.77 7.06
N SER A 63 1.81 -5.21 6.16
CA SER A 63 2.08 -5.76 4.84
C SER A 63 3.56 -5.74 4.54
N ALA A 64 4.02 -6.61 3.65
CA ALA A 64 5.38 -6.57 3.13
C ALA A 64 5.41 -6.87 1.64
N THR A 65 6.33 -6.23 0.91
CA THR A 65 6.58 -6.51 -0.50
C THR A 65 7.55 -7.67 -0.65
N ILE A 66 7.38 -8.47 -1.72
CA ILE A 66 8.32 -9.55 -2.06
C ILE A 66 9.60 -9.07 -2.76
N GLY A 67 9.68 -7.77 -3.10
CA GLY A 67 10.72 -7.22 -3.97
C GLY A 67 10.30 -7.17 -5.43
N ASP A 68 11.16 -6.53 -6.25
CA ASP A 68 10.94 -6.43 -7.70
C ASP A 68 11.41 -7.74 -8.37
N VAL A 69 10.52 -8.73 -8.43
CA VAL A 69 10.76 -10.02 -9.09
C VAL A 69 10.13 -9.97 -10.48
N PRO A 70 10.88 -10.32 -11.56
CA PRO A 70 10.33 -10.32 -12.92
C PRO A 70 9.10 -11.23 -13.03
N MET A 71 8.04 -10.77 -13.69
CA MET A 71 6.80 -11.55 -13.87
C MET A 71 6.97 -12.80 -14.76
N THR A 72 8.11 -12.94 -15.41
CA THR A 72 8.51 -14.16 -16.15
C THR A 72 8.99 -15.28 -15.23
N ASP A 73 9.26 -15.00 -13.96
CA ASP A 73 9.79 -15.95 -12.97
C ASP A 73 8.72 -16.27 -11.90
N ALA A 74 7.66 -16.96 -12.32
CA ALA A 74 6.52 -17.30 -11.47
C ALA A 74 6.92 -18.15 -10.25
N ASP A 75 7.86 -19.09 -10.41
CA ASP A 75 8.33 -19.94 -9.31
C ASP A 75 9.03 -19.11 -8.23
N ARG A 76 9.85 -18.15 -8.65
CA ARG A 76 10.51 -17.25 -7.73
C ARG A 76 9.52 -16.31 -7.03
N ILE A 77 8.51 -15.81 -7.75
CA ILE A 77 7.43 -15.03 -7.14
C ILE A 77 6.75 -15.85 -6.05
N ALA A 78 6.36 -17.10 -6.35
CA ALA A 78 5.71 -17.99 -5.38
C ALA A 78 6.60 -18.24 -4.15
N ALA A 79 7.88 -18.58 -4.35
CA ALA A 79 8.83 -18.78 -3.27
C ALA A 79 9.00 -17.53 -2.38
N CYS A 80 9.05 -16.32 -2.99
CA CYS A 80 9.14 -15.07 -2.25
C CYS A 80 7.83 -14.77 -1.47
N VAL A 81 6.66 -15.06 -2.05
CA VAL A 81 5.36 -14.93 -1.36
C VAL A 81 5.32 -15.82 -0.12
N ASP A 82 5.75 -17.09 -0.24
CA ASP A 82 5.81 -18.01 0.88
C ASP A 82 6.77 -17.54 1.97
N ALA A 83 7.97 -17.09 1.59
CA ALA A 83 8.98 -16.61 2.52
C ALA A 83 8.52 -15.37 3.31
N VAL A 84 7.87 -14.42 2.64
CA VAL A 84 7.33 -13.19 3.26
C VAL A 84 6.10 -13.51 4.11
N GLY A 85 5.17 -14.32 3.60
CA GLY A 85 3.98 -14.73 4.34
C GLY A 85 4.31 -15.46 5.64
N ALA A 86 5.31 -16.36 5.60
CA ALA A 86 5.80 -17.08 6.79
C ALA A 86 6.42 -16.16 7.87
N CYS A 87 6.69 -14.89 7.59
CA CYS A 87 7.07 -13.91 8.61
C CYS A 87 5.88 -13.45 9.47
N GLY A 88 4.65 -13.78 9.07
CA GLY A 88 3.43 -13.48 9.82
C GLY A 88 2.87 -12.08 9.58
N VAL A 89 3.11 -11.48 8.41
CA VAL A 89 2.43 -10.27 7.96
C VAL A 89 0.97 -10.57 7.66
N ASP A 90 0.09 -9.55 7.78
CA ASP A 90 -1.34 -9.69 7.42
C ASP A 90 -1.55 -9.77 5.91
N TYR A 91 -0.68 -9.13 5.11
CA TYR A 91 -0.78 -9.11 3.65
C TYR A 91 0.60 -9.19 3.00
N VAL A 92 0.70 -9.97 1.92
CA VAL A 92 1.88 -10.02 1.06
C VAL A 92 1.59 -9.20 -0.20
N LYS A 93 2.45 -8.24 -0.55
CA LYS A 93 2.29 -7.38 -1.73
C LYS A 93 3.17 -7.86 -2.87
N VAL A 94 2.56 -7.98 -4.06
CA VAL A 94 3.23 -8.39 -5.29
C VAL A 94 2.95 -7.39 -6.39
N GLY A 95 4.02 -6.89 -7.03
CA GLY A 95 3.92 -5.99 -8.17
C GLY A 95 3.33 -6.70 -9.38
N ILE A 96 2.38 -6.05 -10.04
CA ILE A 96 1.77 -6.50 -11.29
C ILE A 96 2.08 -5.46 -12.37
N GLU A 97 2.96 -5.82 -13.28
CA GLU A 97 3.29 -4.99 -14.43
C GLU A 97 2.31 -5.22 -15.59
N ARG A 98 2.25 -4.27 -16.51
CA ARG A 98 1.44 -4.37 -17.72
C ARG A 98 2.17 -5.20 -18.79
N VAL A 99 2.19 -6.52 -18.58
CA VAL A 99 2.84 -7.50 -19.46
C VAL A 99 1.92 -8.70 -19.70
N SER A 100 2.22 -9.50 -20.72
CA SER A 100 1.39 -10.66 -21.10
C SER A 100 1.27 -11.74 -20.02
N GLN A 101 2.28 -11.86 -19.16
CA GLN A 101 2.31 -12.83 -18.05
C GLN A 101 1.38 -12.48 -16.88
N ALA A 102 0.88 -11.24 -16.83
CA ALA A 102 0.14 -10.72 -15.68
C ALA A 102 -1.06 -11.59 -15.27
N LEU A 103 -1.85 -12.07 -16.23
CA LEU A 103 -3.02 -12.91 -15.94
C LEU A 103 -2.62 -14.25 -15.31
N ALA A 104 -1.62 -14.92 -15.86
CA ALA A 104 -1.12 -16.19 -15.33
C ALA A 104 -0.53 -16.05 -13.92
N VAL A 105 0.20 -14.95 -13.67
CA VAL A 105 0.74 -14.64 -12.34
C VAL A 105 -0.38 -14.34 -11.36
N LEU A 106 -1.40 -13.59 -11.74
CA LEU A 106 -2.58 -13.34 -10.89
C LEU A 106 -3.30 -14.64 -10.53
N ASP A 107 -3.49 -15.55 -11.49
CA ASP A 107 -4.09 -16.86 -11.23
C ASP A 107 -3.25 -17.72 -10.27
N MET A 108 -1.94 -17.68 -10.39
CA MET A 108 -1.02 -18.37 -9.49
C MET A 108 -1.10 -17.77 -8.08
N LEU A 109 -1.03 -16.44 -7.96
CA LEU A 109 -1.09 -15.73 -6.67
C LEU A 109 -2.42 -15.99 -5.93
N ALA A 110 -3.53 -16.08 -6.64
CA ALA A 110 -4.85 -16.35 -6.04
C ALA A 110 -4.97 -17.75 -5.41
N ARG A 111 -4.05 -18.67 -5.75
CA ARG A 111 -4.00 -20.04 -5.19
C ARG A 111 -3.02 -20.20 -4.04
N THR A 112 -2.26 -19.17 -3.71
CA THR A 112 -1.34 -19.22 -2.55
C THR A 112 -2.11 -19.26 -1.24
N ALA A 113 -1.49 -19.79 -0.19
CA ALA A 113 -2.09 -19.84 1.15
C ALA A 113 -2.12 -18.48 1.86
N TRP A 114 -1.45 -17.47 1.29
CA TRP A 114 -1.25 -16.17 1.94
C TRP A 114 -2.22 -15.12 1.39
N PRO A 115 -2.65 -14.14 2.22
CA PRO A 115 -3.46 -13.01 1.76
C PRO A 115 -2.62 -12.06 0.88
N VAL A 116 -2.61 -12.32 -0.43
CA VAL A 116 -1.86 -11.49 -1.38
C VAL A 116 -2.68 -10.26 -1.79
N VAL A 117 -2.02 -9.11 -1.84
CA VAL A 117 -2.54 -7.86 -2.40
C VAL A 117 -1.74 -7.53 -3.67
N PRO A 118 -2.30 -7.74 -4.87
CA PRO A 118 -1.71 -7.28 -6.12
C PRO A 118 -1.56 -5.77 -6.16
N VAL A 119 -0.36 -5.29 -6.53
CA VAL A 119 -0.02 -3.87 -6.66
C VAL A 119 0.24 -3.58 -8.13
N PHE A 120 -0.72 -2.95 -8.81
CA PHE A 120 -0.60 -2.58 -10.22
C PHE A 120 0.38 -1.42 -10.38
N ILE A 121 1.43 -1.63 -11.19
CA ILE A 121 2.44 -0.62 -11.51
C ILE A 121 1.88 0.27 -12.62
N ALA A 122 1.57 1.52 -12.25
CA ALA A 122 0.72 2.40 -13.02
C ALA A 122 1.45 3.40 -13.91
N ASP A 123 2.79 3.34 -14.01
CA ASP A 123 3.59 4.28 -14.81
C ASP A 123 3.25 4.28 -16.29
N ARG A 124 2.64 3.21 -16.78
CA ARG A 124 2.17 3.07 -18.18
C ARG A 124 0.64 2.95 -18.26
N GLY A 125 -0.06 3.49 -17.27
CA GLY A 125 -1.50 3.34 -17.09
C GLY A 125 -1.90 1.98 -16.49
N LEU A 126 -3.15 1.87 -16.08
CA LEU A 126 -3.75 0.67 -15.47
C LEU A 126 -4.43 -0.17 -16.56
N ASP A 127 -4.03 -1.42 -16.71
CA ASP A 127 -4.68 -2.33 -17.66
C ASP A 127 -6.04 -2.78 -17.12
N ALA A 128 -7.12 -2.37 -17.78
CA ALA A 128 -8.48 -2.67 -17.34
C ALA A 128 -8.81 -4.16 -17.34
N VAL A 129 -8.18 -4.95 -18.25
CA VAL A 129 -8.37 -6.41 -18.32
C VAL A 129 -7.71 -7.08 -17.13
N HIS A 130 -6.47 -6.69 -16.81
CA HIS A 130 -5.75 -7.22 -15.64
C HIS A 130 -6.47 -6.87 -14.33
N VAL A 131 -6.94 -5.62 -14.20
CA VAL A 131 -7.71 -5.17 -13.02
C VAL A 131 -9.02 -5.95 -12.87
N ALA A 132 -9.80 -6.09 -13.95
CA ALA A 132 -11.06 -6.83 -13.94
C ALA A 132 -10.83 -8.31 -13.59
N HIS A 133 -9.78 -8.93 -14.16
CA HIS A 133 -9.42 -10.30 -13.84
C HIS A 133 -9.06 -10.46 -12.35
N ALA A 134 -8.19 -9.60 -11.81
CA ALA A 134 -7.85 -9.63 -10.38
C ALA A 134 -9.09 -9.42 -9.48
N CYS A 135 -10.05 -8.60 -9.91
CA CYS A 135 -11.31 -8.42 -9.21
C CYS A 135 -12.17 -9.69 -9.14
N SER A 136 -12.06 -10.61 -10.11
CA SER A 136 -12.78 -11.89 -10.10
C SER A 136 -12.14 -12.96 -9.23
N LEU A 137 -10.89 -12.74 -8.78
CA LEU A 137 -10.12 -13.69 -7.97
C LEU A 137 -10.28 -13.41 -6.45
N GLY A 138 -9.78 -14.32 -5.59
CA GLY A 138 -9.96 -14.32 -4.14
C GLY A 138 -9.09 -13.31 -3.34
N PHE A 139 -8.58 -12.24 -3.96
CA PHE A 139 -7.74 -11.27 -3.27
C PHE A 139 -8.50 -10.42 -2.24
N PRO A 140 -7.89 -10.08 -1.08
CA PRO A 140 -8.52 -9.23 -0.06
C PRO A 140 -8.61 -7.76 -0.47
N GLY A 141 -7.75 -7.33 -1.38
CA GLY A 141 -7.68 -5.95 -1.89
C GLY A 141 -6.74 -5.84 -3.07
N LEU A 142 -6.84 -4.75 -3.80
CA LEU A 142 -5.96 -4.39 -4.91
C LEU A 142 -5.41 -2.98 -4.69
N MET A 143 -4.21 -2.71 -5.22
CA MET A 143 -3.55 -1.43 -5.03
C MET A 143 -2.96 -0.93 -6.35
N ALA A 144 -2.94 0.38 -6.58
CA ALA A 144 -2.15 1.04 -7.61
C ALA A 144 -0.95 1.76 -6.98
N ASP A 145 0.22 1.62 -7.58
CA ASP A 145 1.46 2.30 -7.17
C ASP A 145 2.26 2.67 -8.43
N THR A 146 3.24 3.56 -8.33
CA THR A 146 4.18 3.89 -9.41
C THR A 146 5.54 3.24 -9.17
N ALA A 147 6.26 2.90 -10.23
CA ALA A 147 7.67 2.47 -10.15
C ALA A 147 8.60 3.67 -10.01
N ASP A 148 8.49 4.65 -10.91
CA ASP A 148 9.33 5.85 -10.88
C ASP A 148 8.79 6.86 -9.84
N LYS A 149 9.43 6.85 -8.68
CA LYS A 149 9.09 7.78 -7.58
C LYS A 149 9.65 9.20 -7.78
N ARG A 150 10.45 9.43 -8.85
CA ARG A 150 11.02 10.75 -9.18
C ARG A 150 10.23 11.46 -10.25
N ALA A 151 9.46 10.74 -11.06
CA ALA A 151 8.62 11.30 -12.13
C ALA A 151 7.37 12.05 -11.62
N GLY A 152 7.14 12.10 -10.31
CA GLY A 152 5.97 12.71 -9.70
C GLY A 152 5.16 11.73 -8.87
N SER A 153 3.95 12.13 -8.50
CA SER A 153 3.00 11.32 -7.76
C SER A 153 2.19 10.40 -8.67
N LEU A 154 1.42 9.50 -8.11
CA LEU A 154 0.45 8.69 -8.85
C LEU A 154 -0.52 9.55 -9.68
N PHE A 155 -0.89 10.72 -9.19
CA PHE A 155 -1.80 11.64 -9.90
C PHE A 155 -1.15 12.33 -11.11
N ASP A 156 0.20 12.38 -11.16
CA ASP A 156 0.94 12.87 -12.32
C ASP A 156 1.11 11.75 -13.37
N ALA A 157 1.22 10.49 -12.91
CA ALA A 157 1.39 9.33 -13.80
C ALA A 157 0.06 8.84 -14.41
N VAL A 158 -1.05 8.95 -13.67
CA VAL A 158 -2.36 8.41 -14.07
C VAL A 158 -3.44 9.48 -13.95
N GLY A 159 -4.17 9.69 -15.04
CA GLY A 159 -5.26 10.66 -15.06
C GLY A 159 -6.39 10.35 -14.07
N ALA A 160 -6.98 11.38 -13.48
CA ALA A 160 -8.06 11.26 -12.51
C ALA A 160 -9.24 10.37 -12.96
N PRO A 161 -9.69 10.43 -14.24
CA PRO A 161 -10.76 9.53 -14.70
C PRO A 161 -10.39 8.05 -14.65
N GLU A 162 -9.13 7.70 -14.93
CA GLU A 162 -8.64 6.33 -14.89
C GLU A 162 -8.54 5.82 -13.45
N LEU A 163 -8.00 6.64 -12.53
CA LEU A 163 -7.97 6.32 -11.10
C LEU A 163 -9.38 6.15 -10.52
N LYS A 164 -10.33 7.00 -10.90
CA LYS A 164 -11.74 6.86 -10.48
C LYS A 164 -12.36 5.55 -10.99
N ARG A 165 -12.09 5.15 -12.23
CA ARG A 165 -12.53 3.86 -12.77
C ARG A 165 -11.89 2.70 -11.98
N PHE A 166 -10.58 2.74 -11.74
CA PHE A 166 -9.89 1.72 -10.94
C PHE A 166 -10.54 1.55 -9.56
N VAL A 167 -10.70 2.65 -8.82
CA VAL A 167 -11.32 2.62 -7.49
C VAL A 167 -12.76 2.07 -7.55
N ALA A 168 -13.56 2.51 -8.52
CA ALA A 168 -14.94 2.04 -8.68
C ALA A 168 -15.01 0.53 -9.01
N THR A 169 -14.14 0.05 -9.92
CA THR A 169 -14.09 -1.36 -10.32
C THR A 169 -13.70 -2.26 -9.16
N VAL A 170 -12.64 -1.91 -8.44
CA VAL A 170 -12.15 -2.70 -7.29
C VAL A 170 -13.19 -2.71 -6.17
N ARG A 171 -13.74 -1.56 -5.81
CA ARG A 171 -14.78 -1.46 -4.78
C ARG A 171 -16.05 -2.21 -5.17
N GLY A 172 -16.48 -2.13 -6.43
CA GLY A 172 -17.63 -2.85 -6.96
C GLY A 172 -17.49 -4.38 -6.86
N SER A 173 -16.26 -4.90 -6.78
CA SER A 173 -15.99 -6.32 -6.55
C SER A 173 -15.94 -6.72 -5.06
N GLY A 174 -16.24 -5.79 -4.15
CA GLY A 174 -16.22 -6.03 -2.70
C GLY A 174 -14.82 -6.08 -2.07
N LYS A 175 -13.79 -5.65 -2.78
CA LYS A 175 -12.39 -5.68 -2.33
C LYS A 175 -11.93 -4.32 -1.83
N MET A 176 -10.95 -4.33 -0.90
CA MET A 176 -10.27 -3.10 -0.50
C MET A 176 -9.50 -2.51 -1.69
N VAL A 177 -9.58 -1.19 -1.85
CA VAL A 177 -8.81 -0.47 -2.86
C VAL A 177 -7.81 0.49 -2.21
N GLY A 178 -6.54 0.35 -2.58
CA GLY A 178 -5.46 1.21 -2.12
C GLY A 178 -4.76 1.97 -3.24
N VAL A 179 -4.15 3.08 -2.89
CA VAL A 179 -3.29 3.84 -3.81
C VAL A 179 -2.00 4.28 -3.10
N ALA A 180 -0.91 4.29 -3.84
CA ALA A 180 0.37 4.87 -3.44
C ALA A 180 1.07 5.45 -4.68
N GLY A 181 2.33 5.86 -4.55
CA GLY A 181 3.11 6.42 -5.63
C GLY A 181 3.51 7.84 -5.32
N ALA A 182 4.61 8.01 -4.60
CA ALA A 182 5.21 9.29 -4.22
C ALA A 182 4.20 10.34 -3.69
N LEU A 183 3.13 9.88 -3.02
CA LEU A 183 2.08 10.76 -2.49
C LEU A 183 2.64 11.70 -1.43
N ARG A 184 2.19 12.95 -1.48
CA ARG A 184 2.58 14.05 -0.59
C ARG A 184 1.34 14.67 0.07
N LEU A 185 1.56 15.61 1.01
CA LEU A 185 0.46 16.32 1.68
C LEU A 185 -0.43 17.09 0.70
N GLU A 186 0.15 17.65 -0.37
CA GLU A 186 -0.58 18.37 -1.42
C GLU A 186 -1.60 17.48 -2.16
N ASN A 187 -1.37 16.16 -2.17
CA ASN A 187 -2.28 15.22 -2.82
C ASN A 187 -3.50 14.86 -1.95
N CYS A 188 -3.57 15.30 -0.68
CA CYS A 188 -4.64 14.90 0.23
C CYS A 188 -6.05 15.33 -0.25
N ALA A 189 -6.17 16.47 -0.94
CA ALA A 189 -7.44 16.89 -1.55
C ALA A 189 -7.90 15.91 -2.64
N LEU A 190 -6.99 15.56 -3.57
CA LEU A 190 -7.25 14.58 -4.64
C LEU A 190 -7.55 13.18 -4.10
N LEU A 191 -6.83 12.76 -3.05
CA LEU A 191 -7.12 11.51 -2.34
C LEU A 191 -8.51 11.51 -1.72
N SER A 192 -8.90 12.65 -1.18
CA SER A 192 -10.24 12.83 -0.62
C SER A 192 -11.35 12.74 -1.65
N GLU A 193 -11.14 13.24 -2.86
CA GLU A 193 -12.07 13.12 -3.98
C GLU A 193 -12.11 11.71 -4.56
N LEU A 194 -10.93 11.08 -4.71
CA LEU A 194 -10.79 9.71 -5.20
C LEU A 194 -11.38 8.70 -4.22
N ALA A 195 -11.29 8.99 -2.91
CA ALA A 195 -11.80 8.23 -1.79
C ALA A 195 -11.42 6.74 -1.80
N PRO A 196 -10.14 6.35 -1.96
CA PRO A 196 -9.74 4.95 -1.79
C PRO A 196 -9.95 4.50 -0.33
N ASP A 197 -9.92 3.20 -0.06
CA ASP A 197 -10.03 2.69 1.31
C ASP A 197 -8.77 3.00 2.12
N PHE A 198 -7.60 3.01 1.48
CA PHE A 198 -6.33 3.40 2.08
C PHE A 198 -5.39 4.08 1.09
N ALA A 199 -4.49 4.93 1.61
CA ALA A 199 -3.43 5.57 0.85
C ALA A 199 -2.07 5.33 1.51
N GLY A 200 -1.05 5.04 0.69
CA GLY A 200 0.30 4.71 1.13
C GLY A 200 1.28 5.88 0.99
N PHE A 201 2.01 6.16 2.05
CA PHE A 201 2.96 7.26 2.14
C PHE A 201 4.34 6.77 2.57
N ARG A 202 5.38 7.36 1.99
CA ARG A 202 6.76 7.30 2.45
C ARG A 202 7.40 8.67 2.36
N THR A 203 7.45 9.27 1.19
CA THR A 203 8.10 10.58 0.94
C THR A 203 7.51 11.69 1.81
N ALA A 204 6.20 11.70 2.02
CA ALA A 204 5.52 12.72 2.83
C ALA A 204 5.93 12.71 4.31
N VAL A 205 6.44 11.60 4.81
CA VAL A 205 6.76 11.37 6.23
C VAL A 205 8.24 11.20 6.51
N CYS A 206 9.12 11.36 5.49
CA CYS A 206 10.56 11.31 5.64
C CYS A 206 11.17 12.72 5.74
N ASP A 207 12.34 12.81 6.35
CA ASP A 207 13.12 14.05 6.40
C ASP A 207 13.91 14.22 5.08
N GLY A 208 13.24 14.80 4.07
CA GLY A 208 13.79 15.03 2.73
C GLY A 208 13.46 13.91 1.74
N ASP A 209 14.43 13.07 1.36
CA ASP A 209 14.23 11.97 0.41
C ASP A 209 13.60 10.75 1.05
N ARG A 210 12.89 9.92 0.23
CA ARG A 210 12.23 8.68 0.68
C ARG A 210 13.15 7.63 1.29
N THR A 211 14.46 7.73 1.04
CA THR A 211 15.49 6.84 1.59
C THR A 211 15.99 7.27 2.97
N THR A 212 15.60 8.45 3.44
CA THR A 212 15.92 8.92 4.79
C THR A 212 14.98 8.33 5.86
N ALA A 213 15.26 8.60 7.12
CA ALA A 213 14.43 8.14 8.23
C ALA A 213 13.05 8.82 8.25
N LEU A 214 12.08 8.18 8.90
CA LEU A 214 10.80 8.80 9.20
C LEU A 214 10.98 9.97 10.18
N ASP A 215 10.34 11.09 9.88
CA ASP A 215 10.26 12.24 10.76
C ASP A 215 8.96 12.20 11.59
N PRO A 216 9.05 12.18 12.94
CA PRO A 216 7.86 12.12 13.80
C PRO A 216 6.90 13.29 13.59
N ARG A 217 7.41 14.51 13.32
CA ARG A 217 6.58 15.71 13.13
C ARG A 217 5.81 15.63 11.81
N ARG A 218 6.47 15.18 10.73
CA ARG A 218 5.83 14.98 9.43
C ARG A 218 4.78 13.87 9.49
N LEU A 219 5.07 12.78 10.21
CA LEU A 219 4.10 11.72 10.45
C LEU A 219 2.86 12.24 11.20
N GLN A 220 3.05 13.00 12.26
CA GLN A 220 1.95 13.62 13.02
C GLN A 220 1.13 14.58 12.14
N ALA A 221 1.80 15.41 11.33
CA ALA A 221 1.13 16.34 10.40
C ALA A 221 0.26 15.58 9.38
N LEU A 222 0.79 14.50 8.78
CA LEU A 222 0.02 13.64 7.86
C LEU A 222 -1.21 13.06 8.56
N VAL A 223 -1.04 12.45 9.72
CA VAL A 223 -2.14 11.81 10.46
C VAL A 223 -3.21 12.84 10.86
N ALA A 224 -2.80 14.01 11.35
CA ALA A 224 -3.71 15.10 11.70
C ALA A 224 -4.52 15.57 10.49
N LEU A 225 -3.86 15.80 9.34
CA LEU A 225 -4.51 16.24 8.10
C LEU A 225 -5.52 15.20 7.61
N MET A 226 -5.12 13.93 7.56
CA MET A 226 -5.96 12.85 7.06
C MET A 226 -7.16 12.54 7.96
N ARG A 227 -7.04 12.75 9.27
CA ARG A 227 -8.13 12.53 10.25
C ARG A 227 -8.99 13.78 10.44
N GLY A 228 -8.41 14.99 10.41
CA GLY A 228 -9.14 16.26 10.49
C GLY A 228 -10.07 16.49 9.30
N GLY A 229 -9.67 16.15 8.09
CA GLY A 229 -10.51 16.20 6.89
C GLY A 229 -11.71 15.21 6.94
N ALA A 230 -11.65 14.17 7.76
CA ALA A 230 -12.77 13.26 8.00
C ALA A 230 -13.83 13.87 8.94
N ALA A 231 -13.42 14.66 9.93
CA ALA A 231 -14.32 15.32 10.88
C ALA A 231 -15.20 16.40 10.22
N MET A 232 -14.67 17.11 9.23
CA MET A 232 -15.44 18.15 8.51
C MET A 232 -16.54 17.58 7.59
N ARG A 233 -16.48 16.31 7.20
CA ARG A 233 -17.51 15.66 6.36
C ARG A 233 -18.64 15.00 7.13
N GLY A 234 -18.38 14.67 8.41
CA GLY A 234 -19.41 14.09 9.31
C GLY A 234 -20.37 15.13 9.91
N GLY A 235 -20.06 16.44 9.81
CA GLY A 235 -20.82 17.52 10.40
C GLY A 235 -21.85 18.19 9.49
N ALA A 236 -21.99 17.77 8.22
CA ALA A 236 -22.85 18.46 7.25
C ALA A 236 -24.20 17.79 6.97
N VAL A 237 -24.68 16.94 7.87
CA VAL A 237 -26.05 16.37 7.78
C VAL A 237 -26.70 16.40 9.14
N VAL A 238 -27.03 17.61 9.65
CA VAL A 238 -28.18 17.87 10.54
C VAL A 238 -28.41 19.38 10.49
N GLU A 239 -29.28 19.86 9.60
CA GLU A 239 -30.23 20.94 9.81
C GLU A 239 -30.95 21.26 8.50
N ALA A 240 -32.09 20.66 8.29
CA ALA A 240 -33.24 21.20 7.61
C ALA A 240 -34.44 20.34 7.96
N GLY A 241 -35.04 20.66 9.10
CA GLY A 241 -36.40 20.26 9.43
C GLY A 241 -37.37 21.28 8.86
#